data_f795deba116c1a092243e3949b18aae8
#
_entry.id   f795deba116c1a092243e3949b18aae8
#
_cell.length_a   1.000
_cell.length_b   1.000
_cell.length_c   1.000
_cell.angle_alpha   90.00
_cell.angle_beta   90.00
_cell.angle_gamma   90.00
#
_symmetry.space_group_name_H-M   'P 1'
#
loop_
_entity.id
_entity.type
_entity.pdbx_description
1 polymer ?
#
loop_
_entity_poly.entity_id
_entity_poly.type
_entity_poly.pdbx_seq_one_letter_code
_entity_poly.pdbx_strand_id
1 'polypeptide(L)'
;SGRGIIVNDAVEPIYGDRYLPRKFKIGVTVPGDNSLDLYTNDIGVVVVLNEKTGEHEGFNIMVGGGMGRTHNKANTFARVADHMGYVPKEDAMELMKAIVATQRDHGNREVRANARMKYLVHTLGIDQFRRLVESYYGKPIEPWRPIEEFKYNDWMGWFYQGDGKLFYGQHVDNGRVKDEGDFRLKSAMRAIVDRYNLDSIISPTQSIIFRDIDPQDKAGIEEILREHGIKPVEEVDPLNRLAMACPA
;
A
#
# COMPACT_ATOMS: atom_id res chain seq x y z
N SER A 1 -9.99 -25.31 -11.56
CA SER A 1 -10.88 -24.69 -12.57
C SER A 1 -11.02 -23.22 -12.25
N GLY A 2 -10.15 -22.37 -12.85
CA GLY A 2 -10.23 -20.93 -12.70
C GLY A 2 -11.52 -20.42 -13.34
N ARG A 3 -12.43 -19.92 -12.53
CA ARG A 3 -13.50 -19.07 -13.04
C ARG A 3 -12.88 -17.73 -13.41
N GLY A 4 -12.65 -17.50 -14.72
CA GLY A 4 -12.32 -16.18 -15.20
C GLY A 4 -13.42 -15.21 -14.77
N ILE A 5 -13.03 -14.07 -14.19
CA ILE A 5 -13.95 -12.97 -13.97
C ILE A 5 -14.30 -12.47 -15.38
N ILE A 6 -15.52 -12.74 -15.83
CA ILE A 6 -16.06 -12.12 -17.04
C ILE A 6 -16.37 -10.68 -16.64
N VAL A 7 -15.46 -9.77 -16.96
CA VAL A 7 -15.76 -8.33 -16.93
C VAL A 7 -16.61 -8.09 -18.18
N ASN A 8 -17.88 -7.76 -18.01
CA ASN A 8 -18.67 -7.22 -19.13
C ASN A 8 -17.91 -6.03 -19.70
N ASP A 9 -17.95 -5.83 -21.01
CA ASP A 9 -17.29 -4.75 -21.75
C ASP A 9 -17.75 -3.32 -21.35
N ALA A 10 -18.36 -3.15 -20.18
CA ALA A 10 -18.74 -1.86 -19.64
C ALA A 10 -17.49 -1.12 -19.19
N VAL A 11 -17.23 0.03 -19.81
CA VAL A 11 -16.15 0.95 -19.41
C VAL A 11 -16.40 1.37 -17.96
N GLU A 12 -15.40 1.24 -17.09
CA GLU A 12 -15.46 1.72 -15.71
C GLU A 12 -15.75 3.23 -15.70
N PRO A 13 -16.88 3.69 -15.13
CA PRO A 13 -17.31 5.09 -15.22
C PRO A 13 -16.26 6.11 -14.78
N ILE A 14 -15.43 5.76 -13.79
CA ILE A 14 -14.36 6.64 -13.29
C ILE A 14 -13.29 6.94 -14.35
N TYR A 15 -13.07 6.03 -15.29
CA TYR A 15 -12.09 6.22 -16.37
C TYR A 15 -12.67 6.94 -17.57
N GLY A 16 -13.98 6.86 -17.78
CA GLY A 16 -14.63 7.35 -18.99
C GLY A 16 -13.97 6.78 -20.25
N ASP A 17 -14.04 7.51 -21.36
CA ASP A 17 -13.44 7.10 -22.65
C ASP A 17 -11.91 7.27 -22.69
N ARG A 18 -11.33 7.91 -21.68
CA ARG A 18 -9.92 8.33 -21.73
C ARG A 18 -8.96 7.44 -20.97
N TYR A 19 -9.42 6.69 -19.99
CA TYR A 19 -8.59 5.99 -19.01
C TYR A 19 -7.58 6.90 -18.30
N LEU A 20 -6.77 6.34 -17.41
CA LEU A 20 -5.68 7.07 -16.75
C LEU A 20 -4.44 7.12 -17.66
N PRO A 21 -3.72 8.25 -17.71
CA PRO A 21 -2.53 8.39 -18.57
C PRO A 21 -1.37 7.48 -18.13
N ARG A 22 -1.35 7.02 -16.90
CA ARG A 22 -0.30 6.16 -16.32
C ARG A 22 -0.84 5.34 -15.16
N LYS A 23 -0.04 4.36 -14.65
CA LYS A 23 -0.32 3.63 -13.41
C LYS A 23 -0.62 4.60 -12.26
N PHE A 24 -1.52 4.20 -11.39
CA PHE A 24 -1.98 4.99 -10.27
C PHE A 24 -1.92 4.14 -9.01
N LYS A 25 -1.35 4.66 -7.93
CA LYS A 25 -1.17 3.95 -6.66
C LYS A 25 -1.93 4.66 -5.56
N ILE A 26 -2.73 3.90 -4.82
CA ILE A 26 -3.40 4.36 -3.61
C ILE A 26 -2.88 3.54 -2.45
N GLY A 27 -2.34 4.20 -1.43
CA GLY A 27 -1.93 3.57 -0.19
C GLY A 27 -2.83 4.00 0.95
N VAL A 28 -3.20 3.07 1.83
CA VAL A 28 -4.02 3.34 3.01
C VAL A 28 -3.29 2.83 4.24
N THR A 29 -3.15 3.67 5.26
CA THR A 29 -2.53 3.28 6.52
C THR A 29 -3.26 3.84 7.74
N VAL A 30 -2.84 3.40 8.91
CA VAL A 30 -3.28 3.92 10.22
C VAL A 30 -2.24 4.90 10.79
N PRO A 31 -2.59 5.74 11.77
CA PRO A 31 -1.63 6.61 12.45
C PRO A 31 -0.45 5.82 13.00
N GLY A 32 0.74 6.40 12.93
CA GLY A 32 1.98 5.79 13.42
C GLY A 32 2.62 4.73 12.52
N ASP A 33 1.92 4.20 11.51
CA ASP A 33 2.45 3.16 10.61
C ASP A 33 2.77 3.70 9.21
N ASN A 34 4.03 3.56 8.79
CA ASN A 34 4.47 3.86 7.43
C ASN A 34 5.10 2.66 6.72
N SER A 35 4.68 1.45 7.04
CA SER A 35 5.18 0.21 6.43
C SER A 35 5.01 0.15 4.91
N LEU A 36 4.05 0.90 4.35
CA LEU A 36 3.78 0.97 2.91
C LEU A 36 4.37 2.19 2.20
N ASP A 37 5.25 2.95 2.86
CA ASP A 37 5.86 4.17 2.30
C ASP A 37 4.82 5.15 1.72
N LEU A 38 3.90 5.58 2.56
CA LEU A 38 2.70 6.32 2.15
C LEU A 38 2.99 7.52 1.26
N TYR A 39 4.06 8.28 1.58
CA TYR A 39 4.49 9.45 0.82
C TYR A 39 4.93 9.16 -0.63
N THR A 40 5.06 7.87 -1.01
CA THR A 40 5.49 7.46 -2.36
C THR A 40 4.33 7.08 -3.29
N ASN A 41 3.10 7.24 -2.82
CA ASN A 41 1.88 6.90 -3.56
C ASN A 41 1.27 8.12 -4.26
N ASP A 42 0.52 7.89 -5.34
CA ASP A 42 -0.21 8.96 -6.03
C ASP A 42 -1.29 9.54 -5.10
N ILE A 43 -2.01 8.68 -4.36
CA ILE A 43 -2.84 9.07 -3.20
C ILE A 43 -2.34 8.31 -1.98
N GLY A 44 -2.05 9.02 -0.89
CA GLY A 44 -1.85 8.47 0.44
C GLY A 44 -3.05 8.78 1.32
N VAL A 45 -3.56 7.78 2.01
CA VAL A 45 -4.74 7.87 2.89
C VAL A 45 -4.36 7.44 4.29
N VAL A 46 -4.54 8.32 5.26
CA VAL A 46 -4.30 8.02 6.68
C VAL A 46 -5.60 8.08 7.45
N VAL A 47 -5.95 7.00 8.12
CA VAL A 47 -7.12 6.96 9.01
C VAL A 47 -6.96 8.00 10.11
N VAL A 48 -8.01 8.76 10.37
CA VAL A 48 -8.09 9.71 11.49
C VAL A 48 -9.07 9.16 12.51
N LEU A 49 -8.58 8.95 13.72
CA LEU A 49 -9.37 8.46 14.85
C LEU A 49 -9.68 9.60 15.80
N ASN A 50 -10.84 9.53 16.43
CA ASN A 50 -11.17 10.40 17.55
C ASN A 50 -10.24 10.08 18.74
N GLU A 51 -9.51 11.05 19.24
CA GLU A 51 -8.53 10.86 20.32
C GLU A 51 -9.15 10.35 21.62
N LYS A 52 -10.43 10.62 21.89
CA LYS A 52 -11.12 10.26 23.12
C LYS A 52 -11.85 8.93 23.04
N THR A 53 -12.48 8.65 21.89
CA THR A 53 -13.33 7.46 21.72
C THR A 53 -12.63 6.34 20.93
N GLY A 54 -11.56 6.66 20.18
CA GLY A 54 -10.92 5.72 19.25
C GLY A 54 -11.75 5.45 17.98
N GLU A 55 -12.91 6.11 17.82
CA GLU A 55 -13.75 5.91 16.66
C GLU A 55 -13.16 6.53 15.39
N HIS A 56 -13.39 5.87 14.28
CA HIS A 56 -12.97 6.35 12.96
C HIS A 56 -13.84 7.55 12.52
N GLU A 57 -13.21 8.71 12.36
CA GLU A 57 -13.87 9.96 11.93
C GLU A 57 -13.74 10.24 10.44
N GLY A 58 -12.61 9.91 9.83
CA GLY A 58 -12.34 10.22 8.45
C GLY A 58 -10.89 9.93 8.06
N PHE A 59 -10.40 10.65 7.05
CA PHE A 59 -9.07 10.41 6.50
C PHE A 59 -8.32 11.69 6.20
N ASN A 60 -7.05 11.70 6.50
CA ASN A 60 -6.10 12.64 5.91
C ASN A 60 -5.64 12.15 4.54
N ILE A 61 -5.57 13.04 3.57
CA ILE A 61 -5.25 12.70 2.18
C ILE A 61 -3.95 13.42 1.76
N MET A 62 -3.03 12.62 1.24
CA MET A 62 -1.80 13.10 0.60
C MET A 62 -1.87 12.84 -0.91
N VAL A 63 -1.18 13.64 -1.70
CA VAL A 63 -1.21 13.51 -3.17
C VAL A 63 0.14 13.76 -3.82
N GLY A 64 0.38 13.11 -4.93
CA GLY A 64 1.49 13.42 -5.83
C GLY A 64 2.84 12.83 -5.44
N GLY A 65 2.88 11.70 -4.74
CA GLY A 65 4.10 10.94 -4.46
C GLY A 65 4.51 10.00 -5.59
N GLY A 66 5.80 9.67 -5.61
CA GLY A 66 6.35 8.67 -6.53
C GLY A 66 7.86 8.73 -6.66
N MET A 67 8.56 7.66 -6.28
CA MET A 67 10.02 7.63 -6.24
C MET A 67 10.67 7.30 -7.58
N GLY A 68 9.92 6.66 -8.50
CA GLY A 68 10.48 6.22 -9.79
C GLY A 68 10.99 7.36 -10.65
N ARG A 69 12.17 7.15 -11.22
CA ARG A 69 12.83 8.06 -12.17
C ARG A 69 13.32 7.22 -13.36
N THR A 70 13.27 7.76 -14.56
CA THR A 70 13.78 7.09 -15.76
C THR A 70 15.25 7.41 -15.96
N HIS A 71 16.07 6.39 -16.16
CA HIS A 71 17.50 6.58 -16.45
C HIS A 71 17.68 7.46 -17.71
N ASN A 72 18.67 8.35 -17.65
CA ASN A 72 18.99 9.31 -18.71
C ASN A 72 17.85 10.26 -19.15
N LYS A 73 16.81 10.43 -18.32
CA LYS A 73 15.76 11.44 -18.55
C LYS A 73 15.74 12.45 -17.40
N ALA A 74 16.43 13.57 -17.60
CA ALA A 74 16.57 14.63 -16.58
C ALA A 74 15.23 15.26 -16.15
N ASN A 75 14.20 15.20 -17.01
CA ASN A 75 12.85 15.67 -16.71
C ASN A 75 12.03 14.71 -15.85
N THR A 76 12.62 13.60 -15.40
CA THR A 76 11.98 12.68 -14.46
C THR A 76 12.69 12.70 -13.10
N PHE A 77 11.94 12.74 -12.02
CA PHE A 77 12.46 12.87 -10.66
C PHE A 77 11.60 12.15 -9.63
N ALA A 78 12.21 11.83 -8.49
CA ALA A 78 11.51 11.34 -7.31
C ALA A 78 10.77 12.49 -6.62
N ARG A 79 9.59 12.23 -6.06
CA ARG A 79 8.81 13.21 -5.33
C ARG A 79 8.07 12.55 -4.17
N VAL A 80 8.06 13.18 -3.01
CA VAL A 80 7.19 12.84 -1.88
C VAL A 80 5.83 13.53 -2.06
N ALA A 81 4.78 12.91 -1.54
CA ALA A 81 3.43 13.47 -1.58
C ALA A 81 3.29 14.71 -0.68
N ASP A 82 2.43 15.64 -1.08
CA ASP A 82 2.01 16.76 -0.25
C ASP A 82 0.76 16.42 0.54
N HIS A 83 0.61 17.03 1.71
CA HIS A 83 -0.62 17.01 2.47
C HIS A 83 -1.69 17.85 1.74
N MET A 84 -2.77 17.20 1.32
CA MET A 84 -3.87 17.90 0.65
C MET A 84 -4.94 18.38 1.65
N GLY A 85 -5.26 17.58 2.63
CA GLY A 85 -6.22 17.92 3.67
C GLY A 85 -6.93 16.71 4.26
N TYR A 86 -8.05 16.95 4.92
CA TYR A 86 -8.88 15.95 5.60
C TYR A 86 -10.25 15.82 4.92
N VAL A 87 -10.82 14.63 5.01
CA VAL A 87 -12.17 14.33 4.54
C VAL A 87 -12.90 13.43 5.57
N PRO A 88 -14.18 13.71 5.89
CA PRO A 88 -15.00 12.79 6.67
C PRO A 88 -15.13 11.42 5.99
N LYS A 89 -15.32 10.36 6.77
CA LYS A 89 -15.39 8.98 6.24
C LYS A 89 -16.49 8.77 5.20
N GLU A 90 -17.60 9.48 5.35
CA GLU A 90 -18.75 9.40 4.45
C GLU A 90 -18.44 9.95 3.04
N ASP A 91 -17.55 10.92 2.96
CA ASP A 91 -17.21 11.65 1.73
C ASP A 91 -15.90 11.13 1.09
N ALA A 92 -15.19 10.21 1.74
CA ALA A 92 -13.85 9.78 1.33
C ALA A 92 -13.81 9.21 -0.10
N MET A 93 -14.79 8.38 -0.46
CA MET A 93 -14.85 7.79 -1.80
C MET A 93 -15.08 8.84 -2.88
N GLU A 94 -15.91 9.83 -2.62
CA GLU A 94 -16.18 10.91 -3.58
C GLU A 94 -14.95 11.79 -3.77
N LEU A 95 -14.22 12.11 -2.70
CA LEU A 95 -12.96 12.83 -2.82
C LEU A 95 -11.91 12.03 -3.60
N MET A 96 -11.76 10.73 -3.34
CA MET A 96 -10.82 9.89 -4.09
C MET A 96 -11.18 9.82 -5.58
N LYS A 97 -12.46 9.69 -5.92
CA LYS A 97 -12.95 9.77 -7.31
C LYS A 97 -12.61 11.11 -7.94
N ALA A 98 -12.77 12.22 -7.23
CA ALA A 98 -12.43 13.55 -7.72
C ALA A 98 -10.94 13.68 -8.02
N ILE A 99 -10.06 13.15 -7.18
CA ILE A 99 -8.61 13.13 -7.42
C ILE A 99 -8.27 12.31 -8.66
N VAL A 100 -8.86 11.12 -8.80
CA VAL A 100 -8.64 10.24 -9.97
C VAL A 100 -9.14 10.93 -11.25
N ALA A 101 -10.33 11.55 -11.23
CA ALA A 101 -10.89 12.29 -12.35
C ALA A 101 -9.98 13.49 -12.73
N THR A 102 -9.46 14.21 -11.75
CA THR A 102 -8.48 15.30 -11.98
C THR A 102 -7.25 14.78 -12.72
N GLN A 103 -6.66 13.67 -12.30
CA GLN A 103 -5.53 13.07 -12.99
C GLN A 103 -5.91 12.56 -14.39
N ARG A 104 -7.09 11.96 -14.55
CA ARG A 104 -7.61 11.50 -15.83
C ARG A 104 -7.68 12.65 -16.86
N ASP A 105 -8.21 13.78 -16.45
CA ASP A 105 -8.53 14.88 -17.36
C ASP A 105 -7.35 15.87 -17.56
N HIS A 106 -6.51 16.06 -16.54
CA HIS A 106 -5.42 17.03 -16.54
C HIS A 106 -4.01 16.42 -16.55
N GLY A 107 -3.88 15.11 -16.37
CA GLY A 107 -2.59 14.43 -16.44
C GLY A 107 -1.95 14.53 -17.81
N ASN A 108 -0.62 14.63 -17.85
CA ASN A 108 0.12 14.76 -19.10
C ASN A 108 -0.03 13.48 -19.96
N ARG A 109 -0.56 13.62 -21.19
CA ARG A 109 -0.76 12.54 -22.13
C ARG A 109 0.20 12.58 -23.31
N GLU A 110 0.88 13.70 -23.51
CA GLU A 110 1.83 13.90 -24.62
C GLU A 110 3.18 13.26 -24.30
N VAL A 111 3.67 13.48 -23.06
CA VAL A 111 4.97 12.98 -22.62
C VAL A 111 4.77 11.86 -21.60
N ARG A 112 4.80 10.60 -22.06
CA ARG A 112 4.59 9.40 -21.21
C ARG A 112 5.50 9.38 -19.96
N ALA A 113 6.71 9.91 -20.04
CA ALA A 113 7.65 9.96 -18.91
C ALA A 113 7.12 10.85 -17.77
N ASN A 114 6.32 11.86 -18.08
CA ASN A 114 5.74 12.82 -17.14
C ASN A 114 4.22 12.61 -16.92
N ALA A 115 3.69 11.45 -17.26
CA ALA A 115 2.25 11.17 -17.21
C ALA A 115 1.73 10.82 -15.80
N ARG A 116 2.59 10.60 -14.78
CA ARG A 116 2.14 10.33 -13.41
C ARG A 116 1.65 11.59 -12.71
N MET A 117 0.71 11.43 -11.77
CA MET A 117 0.09 12.53 -11.03
C MET A 117 1.10 13.42 -10.31
N LYS A 118 2.23 12.88 -9.85
CA LYS A 118 3.28 13.67 -9.19
C LYS A 118 3.77 14.86 -10.02
N TYR A 119 3.79 14.73 -11.36
CA TYR A 119 4.18 15.82 -12.25
C TYR A 119 3.08 16.87 -12.38
N LEU A 120 1.81 16.46 -12.41
CA LEU A 120 0.68 17.39 -12.39
C LEU A 120 0.70 18.22 -11.09
N VAL A 121 0.83 17.55 -9.94
CA VAL A 121 0.92 18.24 -8.63
C VAL A 121 2.14 19.14 -8.56
N HIS A 122 3.30 18.72 -9.09
CA HIS A 122 4.50 19.55 -9.14
C HIS A 122 4.32 20.81 -9.98
N THR A 123 3.69 20.69 -11.14
CA THR A 123 3.49 21.79 -12.08
C THR A 123 2.50 22.82 -11.55
N LEU A 124 1.40 22.37 -10.94
CA LEU A 124 0.36 23.25 -10.40
C LEU A 124 0.72 23.81 -9.02
N GLY A 125 1.48 23.07 -8.24
CA GLY A 125 1.58 23.27 -6.79
C GLY A 125 0.35 22.74 -6.06
N ILE A 126 0.51 22.47 -4.74
CA ILE A 126 -0.54 21.81 -3.96
C ILE A 126 -1.83 22.64 -3.87
N ASP A 127 -1.74 23.95 -3.71
CA ASP A 127 -2.91 24.80 -3.55
C ASP A 127 -3.76 24.87 -4.82
N GLN A 128 -3.13 24.95 -5.99
CA GLN A 128 -3.87 24.97 -7.26
C GLN A 128 -4.42 23.59 -7.58
N PHE A 129 -3.65 22.53 -7.32
CA PHE A 129 -4.12 21.15 -7.48
C PHE A 129 -5.33 20.88 -6.59
N ARG A 130 -5.29 21.29 -5.31
CA ARG A 130 -6.39 21.17 -4.35
C ARG A 130 -7.65 21.89 -4.88
N ARG A 131 -7.56 23.15 -5.30
CA ARG A 131 -8.71 23.88 -5.89
C ARG A 131 -9.28 23.16 -7.12
N LEU A 132 -8.42 22.59 -7.94
CA LEU A 132 -8.86 21.81 -9.10
C LEU A 132 -9.61 20.54 -8.67
N VAL A 133 -9.13 19.80 -7.67
CA VAL A 133 -9.83 18.65 -7.10
C VAL A 133 -11.17 19.07 -6.49
N GLU A 134 -11.21 20.19 -5.75
CA GLU A 134 -12.45 20.72 -5.16
C GLU A 134 -13.53 21.02 -6.20
N SER A 135 -13.12 21.45 -7.41
CA SER A 135 -14.08 21.66 -8.52
C SER A 135 -14.76 20.38 -9.02
N TYR A 136 -14.09 19.23 -8.90
CA TYR A 136 -14.67 17.91 -9.17
C TYR A 136 -15.43 17.33 -7.99
N TYR A 137 -14.93 17.59 -6.78
CA TYR A 137 -15.53 17.11 -5.53
C TYR A 137 -16.80 17.87 -5.16
N GLY A 138 -16.90 19.14 -5.56
CA GLY A 138 -18.06 19.99 -5.30
C GLY A 138 -18.13 20.60 -3.88
N LYS A 139 -17.11 20.38 -3.07
CA LYS A 139 -16.98 20.87 -1.69
C LYS A 139 -15.55 21.30 -1.41
N PRO A 140 -15.31 22.21 -0.43
CA PRO A 140 -13.98 22.48 0.07
C PRO A 140 -13.42 21.26 0.81
N ILE A 141 -12.12 21.02 0.68
CA ILE A 141 -11.39 20.02 1.45
C ILE A 141 -10.99 20.62 2.79
N GLU A 142 -11.26 19.92 3.89
CA GLU A 142 -10.91 20.41 5.22
C GLU A 142 -9.38 20.47 5.43
N PRO A 143 -8.87 21.31 6.35
CA PRO A 143 -7.46 21.31 6.71
C PRO A 143 -7.01 19.97 7.22
N TRP A 144 -5.72 19.63 6.95
CA TRP A 144 -5.06 18.45 7.50
C TRP A 144 -5.20 18.38 9.02
N ARG A 145 -5.58 17.22 9.55
CA ARG A 145 -5.67 17.00 11.00
C ARG A 145 -4.35 16.44 11.53
N PRO A 146 -3.87 16.86 12.70
CA PRO A 146 -2.69 16.27 13.34
C PRO A 146 -2.84 14.75 13.48
N ILE A 147 -1.74 14.04 13.28
CA ILE A 147 -1.65 12.58 13.46
C ILE A 147 -0.36 12.24 14.18
N GLU A 148 -0.30 11.04 14.77
CA GLU A 148 0.92 10.49 15.33
C GLU A 148 2.03 10.42 14.27
N GLU A 149 3.29 10.64 14.71
CA GLU A 149 4.45 10.55 13.83
C GLU A 149 4.59 9.13 13.24
N PHE A 150 4.87 9.08 11.97
CA PHE A 150 5.06 7.83 11.26
C PHE A 150 6.33 7.09 11.69
N LYS A 151 6.19 5.80 11.98
CA LYS A 151 7.29 4.85 12.21
C LYS A 151 7.28 3.80 11.11
N TYR A 152 8.45 3.34 10.73
CA TYR A 152 8.57 2.22 9.83
C TYR A 152 8.55 0.91 10.63
N ASN A 153 7.65 0.00 10.27
CA ASN A 153 7.59 -1.36 10.76
C ASN A 153 7.65 -2.31 9.56
N ASP A 154 8.49 -3.33 9.61
CA ASP A 154 8.51 -4.34 8.56
C ASP A 154 7.48 -5.45 8.77
N TRP A 155 6.92 -5.55 9.98
CA TRP A 155 5.94 -6.55 10.40
C TRP A 155 6.41 -7.99 10.18
N MET A 156 7.72 -8.23 10.22
CA MET A 156 8.30 -9.56 10.09
C MET A 156 8.52 -10.19 11.46
N GLY A 157 8.16 -11.47 11.60
CA GLY A 157 8.19 -12.21 12.87
C GLY A 157 6.82 -12.22 13.55
N TRP A 158 6.81 -12.48 14.87
CA TRP A 158 5.61 -12.65 15.67
C TRP A 158 5.13 -11.35 16.31
N PHE A 159 3.83 -11.09 16.22
CA PHE A 159 3.17 -9.95 16.85
C PHE A 159 1.81 -10.35 17.43
N TYR A 160 1.37 -9.63 18.46
CA TYR A 160 0.00 -9.69 18.94
C TYR A 160 -0.93 -8.88 18.03
N GLN A 161 -2.07 -9.49 17.65
CA GLN A 161 -3.05 -8.86 16.75
C GLN A 161 -3.99 -7.89 17.50
N GLY A 162 -4.08 -8.00 18.84
CA GLY A 162 -4.89 -7.13 19.69
C GLY A 162 -6.23 -7.71 20.11
N ASP A 163 -6.65 -8.82 19.51
CA ASP A 163 -7.90 -9.55 19.78
C ASP A 163 -7.69 -10.91 20.46
N GLY A 164 -6.48 -11.14 21.00
CA GLY A 164 -6.07 -12.40 21.62
C GLY A 164 -5.40 -13.38 20.63
N LYS A 165 -5.36 -13.05 19.34
CA LYS A 165 -4.66 -13.79 18.31
C LYS A 165 -3.26 -13.22 18.06
N LEU A 166 -2.47 -13.98 17.30
CA LEU A 166 -1.18 -13.58 16.77
C LEU A 166 -1.24 -13.41 15.26
N PHE A 167 -0.30 -12.64 14.75
CA PHE A 167 0.07 -12.75 13.33
C PHE A 167 1.58 -13.02 13.20
N TYR A 168 1.96 -13.60 12.09
CA TYR A 168 3.36 -13.91 11.76
C TYR A 168 3.71 -13.39 10.38
N GLY A 169 4.69 -12.48 10.33
CA GLY A 169 5.27 -12.00 9.09
C GLY A 169 6.39 -12.90 8.62
N GLN A 170 6.20 -13.56 7.47
CA GLN A 170 7.21 -14.39 6.83
C GLN A 170 7.95 -13.57 5.78
N HIS A 171 9.26 -13.41 5.99
CA HIS A 171 10.12 -12.81 4.97
C HIS A 171 10.16 -13.68 3.71
N VAL A 172 9.98 -13.02 2.56
CA VAL A 172 10.06 -13.65 1.24
C VAL A 172 11.07 -12.88 0.40
N ASP A 173 12.22 -13.50 0.15
CA ASP A 173 13.30 -12.87 -0.60
C ASP A 173 12.82 -12.44 -2.00
N ASN A 174 12.83 -11.13 -2.25
CA ASN A 174 12.39 -10.51 -3.50
C ASN A 174 10.99 -10.98 -4.00
N GLY A 175 10.10 -11.34 -3.08
CA GLY A 175 8.75 -11.80 -3.41
C GLY A 175 8.68 -13.19 -4.07
N ARG A 176 9.75 -13.97 -4.04
CA ARG A 176 9.83 -15.28 -4.70
C ARG A 176 9.53 -16.43 -3.76
N VAL A 177 8.30 -16.89 -3.76
CA VAL A 177 7.89 -18.10 -3.04
C VAL A 177 8.32 -19.33 -3.84
N LYS A 178 9.44 -19.95 -3.44
CA LYS A 178 10.02 -21.12 -4.12
C LYS A 178 10.55 -22.16 -3.13
N ASP A 179 10.79 -23.36 -3.63
CA ASP A 179 11.60 -24.38 -2.98
C ASP A 179 12.92 -24.50 -3.74
N GLU A 180 14.04 -24.55 -3.00
CA GLU A 180 15.38 -24.66 -3.57
C GLU A 180 16.33 -25.39 -2.60
N GLY A 181 16.69 -26.62 -2.90
CA GLY A 181 17.47 -27.46 -2.00
C GLY A 181 16.77 -27.66 -0.65
N ASP A 182 17.47 -27.38 0.44
CA ASP A 182 16.93 -27.49 1.80
C ASP A 182 16.01 -26.34 2.18
N PHE A 183 16.07 -25.21 1.47
CA PHE A 183 15.19 -24.07 1.65
C PHE A 183 13.87 -24.30 0.89
N ARG A 184 12.80 -24.68 1.61
CA ARG A 184 11.53 -25.08 1.02
C ARG A 184 10.37 -24.19 1.44
N LEU A 185 10.49 -22.88 1.17
CA LEU A 185 9.54 -21.86 1.60
C LEU A 185 8.13 -22.10 1.05
N LYS A 186 8.01 -22.48 -0.22
CA LYS A 186 6.70 -22.76 -0.85
C LYS A 186 5.98 -23.91 -0.16
N SER A 187 6.71 -24.98 0.14
CA SER A 187 6.17 -26.15 0.83
C SER A 187 5.80 -25.83 2.28
N ALA A 188 6.65 -25.07 2.99
CA ALA A 188 6.37 -24.63 4.36
C ALA A 188 5.08 -23.80 4.43
N MET A 189 4.95 -22.80 3.58
CA MET A 189 3.76 -21.94 3.55
C MET A 189 2.48 -22.71 3.25
N ARG A 190 2.54 -23.67 2.31
CA ARG A 190 1.42 -24.56 2.03
C ARG A 190 1.05 -25.40 3.23
N ALA A 191 2.04 -26.04 3.88
CA ALA A 191 1.82 -26.87 5.07
C ALA A 191 1.18 -26.06 6.23
N ILE A 192 1.60 -24.80 6.42
CA ILE A 192 1.03 -23.91 7.42
C ILE A 192 -0.44 -23.62 7.11
N VAL A 193 -0.74 -23.18 5.88
CA VAL A 193 -2.12 -22.86 5.47
C VAL A 193 -3.02 -24.09 5.52
N ASP A 194 -2.57 -25.23 5.00
CA ASP A 194 -3.36 -26.48 4.96
C ASP A 194 -3.64 -27.03 6.37
N ARG A 195 -2.67 -26.89 7.31
CA ARG A 195 -2.81 -27.39 8.67
C ARG A 195 -3.65 -26.50 9.58
N TYR A 196 -3.48 -25.17 9.48
CA TYR A 196 -4.08 -24.21 10.41
C TYR A 196 -5.19 -23.38 9.78
N ASN A 197 -5.47 -23.58 8.48
CA ASN A 197 -6.49 -22.83 7.72
C ASN A 197 -6.38 -21.30 7.89
N LEU A 198 -5.15 -20.78 7.80
CA LEU A 198 -4.87 -19.36 8.02
C LEU A 198 -5.11 -18.53 6.77
N ASP A 199 -5.63 -17.34 6.99
CA ASP A 199 -5.64 -16.27 6.00
C ASP A 199 -4.26 -15.63 5.89
N SER A 200 -3.94 -15.11 4.70
CA SER A 200 -2.67 -14.45 4.44
C SER A 200 -2.86 -13.08 3.77
N ILE A 201 -1.96 -12.15 4.11
CA ILE A 201 -1.89 -10.81 3.56
C ILE A 201 -0.54 -10.65 2.88
N ILE A 202 -0.53 -10.11 1.65
CA ILE A 202 0.72 -9.74 0.97
C ILE A 202 1.16 -8.38 1.49
N SER A 203 2.38 -8.31 2.02
CA SER A 203 2.93 -7.07 2.56
C SER A 203 3.48 -6.15 1.47
N PRO A 204 3.59 -4.84 1.73
CA PRO A 204 4.22 -3.89 0.81
C PRO A 204 5.69 -4.19 0.53
N THR A 205 6.38 -4.92 1.41
CA THR A 205 7.78 -5.35 1.30
C THR A 205 7.96 -6.66 0.55
N GLN A 206 7.00 -7.07 -0.29
CA GLN A 206 7.02 -8.31 -1.07
C GLN A 206 7.05 -9.60 -0.22
N SER A 207 6.62 -9.51 1.04
CA SER A 207 6.56 -10.61 1.99
C SER A 207 5.12 -11.02 2.29
N ILE A 208 4.89 -11.97 3.17
CA ILE A 208 3.56 -12.49 3.51
C ILE A 208 3.35 -12.46 5.00
N ILE A 209 2.15 -12.08 5.42
CA ILE A 209 1.71 -12.09 6.82
C ILE A 209 0.59 -13.12 6.95
N PHE A 210 0.76 -14.13 7.80
CA PHE A 210 -0.30 -15.03 8.25
C PHE A 210 -0.99 -14.40 9.44
N ARG A 211 -2.30 -14.34 9.44
CA ARG A 211 -3.10 -13.70 10.48
C ARG A 211 -4.03 -14.67 11.18
N ASP A 212 -4.64 -14.21 12.27
CA ASP A 212 -5.65 -14.92 13.07
C ASP A 212 -5.13 -16.22 13.70
N ILE A 213 -3.83 -16.26 14.05
CA ILE A 213 -3.17 -17.43 14.60
C ILE A 213 -3.50 -17.58 16.09
N ASP A 214 -3.99 -18.75 16.48
CA ASP A 214 -4.13 -19.08 17.91
C ASP A 214 -2.75 -19.19 18.56
N PRO A 215 -2.53 -18.59 19.76
CA PRO A 215 -1.23 -18.64 20.45
C PRO A 215 -0.68 -20.07 20.66
N GLN A 216 -1.56 -21.05 20.81
CA GLN A 216 -1.17 -22.46 20.96
C GLN A 216 -0.57 -23.06 19.67
N ASP A 217 -0.85 -22.49 18.49
CA ASP A 217 -0.39 -22.99 17.18
C ASP A 217 1.01 -22.47 16.83
N LYS A 218 1.50 -21.46 17.55
CA LYS A 218 2.80 -20.82 17.31
C LYS A 218 3.93 -21.84 17.21
N ALA A 219 4.07 -22.73 18.19
CA ALA A 219 5.15 -23.71 18.24
C ALA A 219 5.11 -24.68 17.05
N GLY A 220 3.92 -25.09 16.62
CA GLY A 220 3.75 -25.97 15.46
C GLY A 220 4.09 -25.28 14.14
N ILE A 221 3.80 -23.98 14.00
CA ILE A 221 4.20 -23.18 12.83
C ILE A 221 5.72 -23.03 12.80
N GLU A 222 6.36 -22.69 13.91
CA GLU A 222 7.82 -22.61 14.01
C GLU A 222 8.52 -23.93 13.68
N GLU A 223 7.93 -25.08 14.07
CA GLU A 223 8.43 -26.39 13.73
C GLU A 223 8.36 -26.64 12.23
N ILE A 224 7.23 -26.36 11.57
CA ILE A 224 7.09 -26.48 10.12
C ILE A 224 8.14 -25.63 9.40
N LEU A 225 8.33 -24.38 9.81
CA LEU A 225 9.34 -23.50 9.20
C LEU A 225 10.73 -24.09 9.33
N ARG A 226 11.11 -24.55 10.52
CA ARG A 226 12.42 -25.17 10.79
C ARG A 226 12.66 -26.42 9.96
N GLU A 227 11.67 -27.34 9.88
CA GLU A 227 11.76 -28.58 9.08
C GLU A 227 11.91 -28.32 7.58
N HIS A 228 11.51 -27.14 7.12
CA HIS A 228 11.64 -26.71 5.75
C HIS A 228 12.85 -25.80 5.50
N GLY A 229 13.78 -25.70 6.46
CA GLY A 229 15.01 -24.92 6.34
C GLY A 229 14.79 -23.39 6.35
N ILE A 230 13.67 -22.92 6.88
CA ILE A 230 13.36 -21.49 7.00
C ILE A 230 13.91 -20.99 8.33
N LYS A 231 14.78 -19.99 8.26
CA LYS A 231 15.36 -19.35 9.45
C LYS A 231 14.33 -18.44 10.13
N PRO A 232 14.38 -18.33 11.47
CA PRO A 232 13.66 -17.28 12.19
C PRO A 232 14.02 -15.90 11.63
N VAL A 233 13.07 -14.98 11.65
CA VAL A 233 13.26 -13.65 11.04
C VAL A 233 14.37 -12.84 11.73
N GLU A 234 14.64 -13.12 12.99
CA GLU A 234 15.72 -12.52 13.79
C GLU A 234 17.13 -12.89 13.28
N GLU A 235 17.24 -14.01 12.56
CA GLU A 235 18.46 -14.45 11.92
C GLU A 235 18.61 -13.96 10.47
N VAL A 236 17.59 -13.29 9.92
CA VAL A 236 17.64 -12.67 8.59
C VAL A 236 18.29 -11.29 8.71
N ASP A 237 19.35 -11.06 7.92
CA ASP A 237 20.03 -9.76 7.89
C ASP A 237 19.03 -8.62 7.63
N PRO A 238 19.05 -7.53 8.44
CA PRO A 238 18.12 -6.41 8.27
C PRO A 238 18.11 -5.78 6.87
N LEU A 239 19.26 -5.75 6.19
CA LEU A 239 19.33 -5.24 4.81
C LEU A 239 18.57 -6.16 3.84
N ASN A 240 18.65 -7.48 4.03
CA ASN A 240 17.90 -8.44 3.22
C ASN A 240 16.39 -8.34 3.48
N ARG A 241 16.00 -8.13 4.73
CA ARG A 241 14.57 -7.96 5.09
C ARG A 241 13.92 -6.74 4.44
N LEU A 242 14.71 -5.69 4.20
CA LEU A 242 14.26 -4.44 3.59
C LEU A 242 14.51 -4.37 2.08
N ALA A 243 15.28 -5.31 1.53
CA ALA A 243 15.58 -5.34 0.11
C ALA A 243 14.37 -5.77 -0.72
N MET A 244 14.07 -5.02 -1.77
CA MET A 244 13.01 -5.31 -2.72
C MET A 244 13.55 -5.28 -4.14
N ALA A 245 13.22 -6.29 -4.95
CA ALA A 245 13.52 -6.29 -6.36
C ALA A 245 12.35 -5.75 -7.17
N CYS A 246 12.64 -4.83 -8.07
CA CYS A 246 11.68 -4.32 -9.03
C CYS A 246 12.28 -4.43 -10.44
N PRO A 247 11.63 -5.16 -11.37
CA PRO A 247 12.13 -5.31 -12.74
C PRO A 247 11.83 -4.12 -13.65
N ALA A 248 11.19 -3.05 -13.13
CA ALA A 248 10.76 -1.90 -13.91
C ALA A 248 11.71 -0.71 -13.80
#